data_71787f4a69c757e1ddf5b022ec48f7ce
#
_entry.id   71787f4a69c757e1ddf5b022ec48f7ce
#
_cell.length_a   1.000
_cell.length_b   1.000
_cell.length_c   1.000
_cell.angle_alpha   90.00
_cell.angle_beta   90.00
_cell.angle_gamma   90.00
#
_symmetry.space_group_name_H-M   'P 1'
#
loop_
_entity.id
_entity.type
_entity.pdbx_description
1 polymer ?
#
loop_
_entity_poly.entity_id
_entity_poly.type
_entity_poly.pdbx_seq_one_letter_code
_entity_poly.pdbx_strand_id
1 'polypeptide(L)'
;TAEEDEAYSYTTTATDMDTGDTVTLTCTTVPSWLTCTAGALTGTPTNSDVGSHAVVITATDAAGATATDSFTIVVSNANDAPTVTSTAVTSATEDAVYTYTLTATDADVGDTLTFSGTTVPSWLTFTASTGVLTGTPTNDNVGTTGNAVVLTVTDAAGESVTDSFTITVANTNDAPSFSSTPVTTAQEDDVYTYTAVGTDM
;
A
#
# COMPACT_ATOMS: atom_id res chain seq x y z
N THR A 1 -18.55 -22.60 -7.24
CA THR A 1 -17.67 -21.41 -7.17
C THR A 1 -17.49 -21.03 -5.72
N ALA A 2 -16.33 -20.52 -5.38
CA ALA A 2 -15.98 -19.87 -4.13
C ALA A 2 -15.47 -18.46 -4.45
N GLU A 3 -15.39 -17.61 -3.46
CA GLU A 3 -14.78 -16.30 -3.53
C GLU A 3 -13.70 -16.25 -2.46
N GLU A 4 -12.55 -15.62 -2.72
CA GLU A 4 -11.53 -15.47 -1.70
C GLU A 4 -12.05 -14.66 -0.52
N ASP A 5 -11.44 -14.87 0.65
CA ASP A 5 -11.81 -14.30 1.94
C ASP A 5 -13.22 -14.63 2.43
N GLU A 6 -14.02 -15.34 1.61
CA GLU A 6 -15.34 -15.80 1.98
C GLU A 6 -15.34 -17.30 2.37
N ALA A 7 -16.16 -17.62 3.38
CA ALA A 7 -16.26 -19.00 3.86
C ALA A 7 -16.98 -19.89 2.84
N TYR A 8 -16.31 -20.90 2.36
CA TYR A 8 -16.86 -21.94 1.49
C TYR A 8 -17.32 -23.16 2.29
N SER A 9 -18.47 -23.72 1.93
CA SER A 9 -18.94 -25.01 2.44
C SER A 9 -19.70 -25.78 1.35
N TYR A 10 -19.44 -27.09 1.32
CA TYR A 10 -20.14 -28.04 0.45
C TYR A 10 -20.22 -29.39 1.14
N THR A 11 -21.33 -30.13 1.02
CA THR A 11 -21.50 -31.46 1.59
C THR A 11 -21.93 -32.42 0.49
N THR A 12 -21.13 -33.46 0.28
CA THR A 12 -21.46 -34.58 -0.60
C THR A 12 -22.22 -35.64 0.18
N THR A 13 -23.21 -36.23 -0.46
CA THR A 13 -23.93 -37.43 0.07
C THR A 13 -23.83 -38.56 -0.95
N ALA A 14 -23.71 -39.79 -0.46
CA ALA A 14 -23.78 -40.98 -1.29
C ALA A 14 -24.74 -42.00 -0.62
N THR A 15 -25.35 -42.81 -1.47
CA THR A 15 -26.26 -43.89 -1.04
C THR A 15 -25.89 -45.17 -1.72
N ASP A 16 -26.12 -46.30 -1.04
CA ASP A 16 -26.01 -47.64 -1.59
C ASP A 16 -27.39 -48.25 -1.83
N MET A 17 -27.48 -49.15 -2.83
CA MET A 17 -28.72 -49.86 -3.14
C MET A 17 -28.92 -51.08 -2.27
N ASP A 18 -27.87 -51.61 -1.63
CA ASP A 18 -27.94 -52.77 -0.77
C ASP A 18 -28.48 -52.40 0.61
N THR A 19 -29.58 -53.04 1.00
CA THR A 19 -30.30 -52.71 2.22
C THR A 19 -29.43 -52.96 3.47
N GLY A 20 -29.11 -51.84 4.16
CA GLY A 20 -28.33 -51.86 5.42
C GLY A 20 -26.85 -51.69 5.24
N ASP A 21 -26.37 -51.46 4.01
CA ASP A 21 -24.96 -51.17 3.78
C ASP A 21 -24.59 -49.73 4.21
N THR A 22 -23.34 -49.54 4.58
CA THR A 22 -22.80 -48.25 5.04
C THR A 22 -21.80 -47.72 4.00
N VAL A 23 -21.96 -46.45 3.61
CA VAL A 23 -21.04 -45.76 2.68
C VAL A 23 -20.10 -44.88 3.49
N THR A 24 -18.80 -45.03 3.23
CA THR A 24 -17.76 -44.14 3.78
C THR A 24 -17.28 -43.15 2.69
N LEU A 25 -17.26 -41.86 3.03
CA LEU A 25 -16.77 -40.81 2.14
C LEU A 25 -15.35 -40.36 2.50
N THR A 26 -14.44 -40.39 1.54
CA THR A 26 -13.06 -39.97 1.70
C THR A 26 -12.69 -38.97 0.58
N CYS A 27 -11.92 -37.93 0.89
CA CYS A 27 -11.40 -37.01 -0.11
C CYS A 27 -10.01 -37.45 -0.51
N THR A 28 -9.81 -37.73 -1.79
CA THR A 28 -8.52 -38.18 -2.34
C THR A 28 -7.73 -37.06 -2.98
N THR A 29 -8.42 -36.00 -3.38
CA THR A 29 -7.81 -34.75 -3.88
C THR A 29 -8.60 -33.56 -3.33
N VAL A 30 -7.91 -32.66 -2.62
CA VAL A 30 -8.47 -31.38 -2.15
C VAL A 30 -7.37 -30.32 -2.18
N PRO A 31 -7.68 -29.07 -2.51
CA PRO A 31 -6.74 -27.96 -2.38
C PRO A 31 -6.38 -27.71 -0.91
N SER A 32 -5.24 -27.07 -0.67
CA SER A 32 -4.68 -26.83 0.67
C SER A 32 -5.57 -25.98 1.58
N TRP A 33 -6.39 -25.09 1.01
CA TRP A 33 -7.30 -24.22 1.73
C TRP A 33 -8.59 -24.91 2.20
N LEU A 34 -8.86 -26.15 1.72
CA LEU A 34 -10.04 -26.94 2.10
C LEU A 34 -9.72 -28.03 3.13
N THR A 35 -10.59 -28.15 4.11
CA THR A 35 -10.67 -29.33 4.99
C THR A 35 -11.82 -30.22 4.54
N CYS A 36 -11.57 -31.53 4.47
CA CYS A 36 -12.58 -32.53 4.17
C CYS A 36 -12.81 -33.44 5.38
N THR A 37 -14.07 -33.54 5.80
CA THR A 37 -14.46 -34.46 6.89
C THR A 37 -15.75 -35.19 6.51
N ALA A 38 -15.68 -36.48 6.30
CA ALA A 38 -16.86 -37.33 5.97
C ALA A 38 -17.70 -36.75 4.80
N GLY A 39 -17.05 -36.25 3.74
CA GLY A 39 -17.69 -35.66 2.57
C GLY A 39 -18.11 -34.18 2.72
N ALA A 40 -17.92 -33.58 3.89
CA ALA A 40 -18.08 -32.14 4.08
C ALA A 40 -16.77 -31.42 3.78
N LEU A 41 -16.82 -30.48 2.84
CA LEU A 41 -15.72 -29.59 2.47
C LEU A 41 -15.95 -28.22 3.10
N THR A 42 -14.98 -27.71 3.82
CA THR A 42 -15.04 -26.37 4.43
C THR A 42 -13.69 -25.68 4.36
N GLY A 43 -13.66 -24.37 4.18
CA GLY A 43 -12.44 -23.58 4.17
C GLY A 43 -12.71 -22.14 3.73
N THR A 44 -11.69 -21.31 3.81
CA THR A 44 -11.70 -19.93 3.31
C THR A 44 -10.48 -19.77 2.41
N PRO A 45 -10.66 -19.61 1.10
CA PRO A 45 -9.53 -19.40 0.20
C PRO A 45 -8.98 -17.97 0.38
N THR A 46 -7.73 -17.78 0.03
CA THR A 46 -7.02 -16.49 0.07
C THR A 46 -6.65 -16.07 -1.36
N ASN A 47 -6.07 -14.87 -1.54
CA ASN A 47 -5.53 -14.39 -2.82
C ASN A 47 -4.65 -15.41 -3.56
N SER A 48 -3.87 -16.22 -2.82
CA SER A 48 -3.03 -17.26 -3.42
C SER A 48 -3.82 -18.46 -3.95
N ASP A 49 -5.09 -18.55 -3.63
CA ASP A 49 -5.99 -19.63 -4.03
C ASP A 49 -6.94 -19.21 -5.17
N VAL A 50 -6.83 -18.01 -5.71
CA VAL A 50 -7.60 -17.57 -6.87
C VAL A 50 -7.30 -18.44 -8.08
N GLY A 51 -8.36 -18.98 -8.70
CA GLY A 51 -8.22 -19.88 -9.85
C GLY A 51 -9.00 -21.19 -9.72
N SER A 52 -8.53 -22.24 -10.38
CA SER A 52 -9.24 -23.51 -10.52
C SER A 52 -8.60 -24.61 -9.69
N HIS A 53 -9.38 -25.25 -8.84
CA HIS A 53 -8.95 -26.29 -7.91
C HIS A 53 -9.73 -27.58 -8.12
N ALA A 54 -9.04 -28.69 -8.39
CA ALA A 54 -9.65 -30.01 -8.53
C ALA A 54 -10.00 -30.60 -7.16
N VAL A 55 -11.17 -31.23 -7.10
CA VAL A 55 -11.64 -32.00 -5.93
C VAL A 55 -12.06 -33.38 -6.40
N VAL A 56 -11.65 -34.41 -5.66
CA VAL A 56 -12.08 -35.80 -5.87
C VAL A 56 -12.51 -36.38 -4.54
N ILE A 57 -13.76 -36.84 -4.48
CA ILE A 57 -14.34 -37.54 -3.33
C ILE A 57 -14.64 -38.96 -3.75
N THR A 58 -14.25 -39.92 -2.92
CA THR A 58 -14.52 -41.35 -3.14
C THR A 58 -15.50 -41.86 -2.09
N ALA A 59 -16.58 -42.46 -2.56
CA ALA A 59 -17.52 -43.22 -1.78
C ALA A 59 -17.08 -44.70 -1.80
N THR A 60 -17.03 -45.36 -0.66
CA THR A 60 -16.68 -46.79 -0.51
C THR A 60 -17.76 -47.48 0.31
N ASP A 61 -18.29 -48.56 -0.18
CA ASP A 61 -19.24 -49.42 0.52
C ASP A 61 -18.53 -50.35 1.51
N ALA A 62 -19.29 -51.18 2.26
CA ALA A 62 -18.74 -52.13 3.21
C ALA A 62 -18.03 -53.33 2.55
N ALA A 63 -18.33 -53.63 1.29
CA ALA A 63 -17.68 -54.67 0.50
C ALA A 63 -16.39 -54.21 -0.20
N GLY A 64 -16.13 -52.88 -0.21
CA GLY A 64 -14.95 -52.28 -0.82
C GLY A 64 -15.15 -51.81 -2.27
N ALA A 65 -16.39 -51.80 -2.81
CA ALA A 65 -16.67 -51.18 -4.11
C ALA A 65 -16.67 -49.65 -3.95
N THR A 66 -16.22 -48.95 -5.01
CA THR A 66 -16.01 -47.52 -4.95
C THR A 66 -16.70 -46.76 -6.09
N ALA A 67 -17.16 -45.55 -5.79
CA ALA A 67 -17.57 -44.55 -6.78
C ALA A 67 -16.86 -43.24 -6.48
N THR A 68 -16.54 -42.47 -7.53
CA THR A 68 -15.86 -41.18 -7.41
C THR A 68 -16.71 -40.05 -7.92
N ASP A 69 -16.73 -38.93 -7.16
CA ASP A 69 -17.21 -37.62 -7.62
C ASP A 69 -16.02 -36.70 -7.82
N SER A 70 -15.89 -36.16 -9.03
CA SER A 70 -14.76 -35.31 -9.45
C SER A 70 -15.27 -34.01 -10.03
N PHE A 71 -14.88 -32.89 -9.45
CA PHE A 71 -15.30 -31.57 -9.89
C PHE A 71 -14.20 -30.53 -9.68
N THR A 72 -14.41 -29.34 -10.24
CA THR A 72 -13.52 -28.20 -10.08
C THR A 72 -14.24 -27.08 -9.32
N ILE A 73 -13.59 -26.56 -8.28
CA ILE A 73 -13.98 -25.31 -7.63
C ILE A 73 -13.19 -24.20 -8.29
N VAL A 74 -13.89 -23.17 -8.75
CA VAL A 74 -13.26 -21.91 -9.20
C VAL A 74 -13.39 -20.91 -8.07
N VAL A 75 -12.25 -20.40 -7.60
CA VAL A 75 -12.14 -19.31 -6.64
C VAL A 75 -12.04 -18.01 -7.46
N SER A 76 -13.01 -17.12 -7.27
CA SER A 76 -12.98 -15.77 -7.85
C SER A 76 -12.21 -14.82 -6.95
N ASN A 77 -11.57 -13.82 -7.59
CA ASN A 77 -10.92 -12.72 -6.89
C ASN A 77 -11.96 -11.78 -6.26
N ALA A 78 -11.71 -11.32 -5.05
CA ALA A 78 -12.31 -10.13 -4.45
C ALA A 78 -11.26 -9.02 -4.47
N ASN A 79 -11.64 -7.77 -4.65
CA ASN A 79 -10.66 -6.69 -4.69
C ASN A 79 -10.14 -6.34 -3.30
N ASP A 80 -8.82 -6.38 -3.13
CA ASP A 80 -8.13 -5.89 -1.94
C ASP A 80 -7.63 -4.45 -2.15
N ALA A 81 -7.56 -3.68 -1.08
CA ALA A 81 -6.95 -2.35 -1.14
C ALA A 81 -5.42 -2.43 -1.14
N PRO A 82 -4.72 -1.52 -1.83
CA PRO A 82 -3.27 -1.49 -1.86
C PRO A 82 -2.66 -1.25 -0.47
N THR A 83 -1.44 -1.73 -0.26
CA THR A 83 -0.68 -1.56 0.97
C THR A 83 0.60 -0.77 0.71
N VAL A 84 0.82 0.35 1.44
CA VAL A 84 2.05 1.13 1.39
C VAL A 84 3.20 0.32 2.01
N THR A 85 4.32 0.20 1.29
CA THR A 85 5.50 -0.57 1.72
C THR A 85 6.71 0.31 2.05
N SER A 86 6.72 1.58 1.62
CA SER A 86 7.75 2.55 1.98
C SER A 86 7.56 3.10 3.40
N THR A 87 8.66 3.57 3.99
CA THR A 87 8.63 4.28 5.27
C THR A 87 8.87 5.76 5.04
N ALA A 88 7.97 6.61 5.53
CA ALA A 88 8.05 8.06 5.36
C ALA A 88 9.35 8.64 5.93
N VAL A 89 9.99 9.55 5.18
CA VAL A 89 11.14 10.34 5.61
C VAL A 89 10.60 11.64 6.23
N THR A 90 10.64 11.75 7.55
CA THR A 90 10.02 12.85 8.31
C THR A 90 10.98 13.98 8.69
N SER A 91 12.21 13.95 8.22
CA SER A 91 13.23 14.98 8.49
C SER A 91 13.86 15.48 7.20
N ALA A 92 14.08 16.78 7.11
CA ALA A 92 14.83 17.45 6.06
C ALA A 92 15.77 18.48 6.68
N THR A 93 16.75 18.94 5.92
CA THR A 93 17.64 20.03 6.30
C THR A 93 17.50 21.13 5.26
N GLU A 94 17.41 22.37 5.70
CA GLU A 94 17.41 23.54 4.84
C GLU A 94 18.61 23.49 3.86
N ASP A 95 18.40 23.97 2.64
CA ASP A 95 19.33 23.99 1.52
C ASP A 95 19.84 22.61 1.05
N ALA A 96 19.39 21.53 1.68
CA ALA A 96 19.70 20.17 1.26
C ALA A 96 18.53 19.54 0.49
N VAL A 97 18.84 18.72 -0.52
CA VAL A 97 17.82 17.99 -1.28
C VAL A 97 17.16 16.95 -0.40
N TYR A 98 15.84 17.05 -0.28
CA TYR A 98 14.99 16.03 0.29
C TYR A 98 14.49 15.09 -0.80
N THR A 99 14.45 13.80 -0.51
CA THR A 99 13.86 12.79 -1.40
C THR A 99 13.16 11.71 -0.59
N TYR A 100 11.95 11.38 -0.98
CA TYR A 100 11.19 10.22 -0.50
C TYR A 100 10.57 9.52 -1.72
N THR A 101 10.55 8.19 -1.73
CA THR A 101 9.88 7.41 -2.78
C THR A 101 8.75 6.59 -2.15
N LEU A 102 7.51 6.91 -2.50
CA LEU A 102 6.33 6.13 -2.15
C LEU A 102 6.35 4.82 -2.93
N THR A 103 6.26 3.70 -2.23
CA THR A 103 6.09 2.37 -2.81
C THR A 103 4.91 1.66 -2.17
N ALA A 104 4.21 0.86 -2.96
CA ALA A 104 3.08 0.07 -2.50
C ALA A 104 3.02 -1.28 -3.24
N THR A 105 2.30 -2.22 -2.67
CA THR A 105 1.96 -3.51 -3.28
C THR A 105 0.46 -3.74 -3.16
N ASP A 106 -0.05 -4.57 -4.06
CA ASP A 106 -1.40 -5.09 -4.01
C ASP A 106 -1.36 -6.60 -3.81
N ALA A 107 -2.37 -7.15 -3.14
CA ALA A 107 -2.54 -8.59 -3.00
C ALA A 107 -3.11 -9.20 -4.29
N ASP A 108 -3.88 -8.43 -5.06
CA ASP A 108 -4.45 -8.86 -6.33
C ASP A 108 -3.40 -8.98 -7.41
N VAL A 109 -3.19 -10.18 -7.91
CA VAL A 109 -2.14 -10.47 -8.89
C VAL A 109 -2.42 -9.78 -10.22
N GLY A 110 -1.52 -8.86 -10.58
CA GLY A 110 -1.57 -8.13 -11.85
C GLY A 110 -2.33 -6.81 -11.78
N ASP A 111 -2.74 -6.38 -10.59
CA ASP A 111 -3.35 -5.08 -10.44
C ASP A 111 -2.38 -3.92 -10.70
N THR A 112 -2.91 -2.79 -11.12
CA THR A 112 -2.15 -1.59 -11.46
C THR A 112 -2.40 -0.50 -10.45
N LEU A 113 -1.30 -0.05 -9.80
CA LEU A 113 -1.36 1.00 -8.80
C LEU A 113 -1.08 2.37 -9.42
N THR A 114 -1.90 3.35 -9.04
CA THR A 114 -1.72 4.76 -9.40
C THR A 114 -1.41 5.60 -8.16
N PHE A 115 -0.45 6.51 -8.30
CA PHE A 115 0.00 7.37 -7.21
C PHE A 115 -0.46 8.81 -7.41
N SER A 116 -0.85 9.49 -6.33
CA SER A 116 -1.21 10.91 -6.36
C SER A 116 -0.78 11.62 -5.08
N GLY A 117 -0.55 12.94 -5.17
CA GLY A 117 -0.30 13.79 -4.01
C GLY A 117 -1.50 14.70 -3.77
N THR A 118 -2.22 14.49 -2.66
CA THR A 118 -3.40 15.30 -2.28
C THR A 118 -3.03 16.51 -1.44
N THR A 119 -1.96 16.40 -0.64
CA THR A 119 -1.34 17.52 0.08
C THR A 119 0.16 17.41 -0.09
N VAL A 120 0.75 18.43 -0.75
CA VAL A 120 2.19 18.48 -0.99
C VAL A 120 2.66 19.91 -0.69
N PRO A 121 3.64 20.11 0.23
CA PRO A 121 4.25 21.41 0.47
C PRO A 121 4.76 22.06 -0.80
N SER A 122 4.70 23.41 -0.87
CA SER A 122 5.06 24.18 -2.08
C SER A 122 6.52 24.02 -2.50
N TRP A 123 7.41 23.66 -1.60
CA TRP A 123 8.83 23.42 -1.89
C TRP A 123 9.12 21.99 -2.41
N LEU A 124 8.09 21.10 -2.41
CA LEU A 124 8.19 19.72 -2.90
C LEU A 124 7.44 19.55 -4.24
N THR A 125 7.96 18.64 -5.03
CA THR A 125 7.31 18.15 -6.26
C THR A 125 7.10 16.64 -6.13
N PHE A 126 5.87 16.17 -6.33
CA PHE A 126 5.55 14.76 -6.41
C PHE A 126 5.41 14.32 -7.87
N THR A 127 6.16 13.30 -8.25
CA THR A 127 6.10 12.69 -9.59
C THR A 127 5.31 11.39 -9.51
N ALA A 128 4.04 11.43 -9.87
CA ALA A 128 3.10 10.30 -9.77
C ALA A 128 3.57 9.02 -10.52
N SER A 129 4.23 9.18 -11.68
CA SER A 129 4.70 8.05 -12.48
C SER A 129 5.85 7.25 -11.84
N THR A 130 6.55 7.82 -10.88
CA THR A 130 7.70 7.21 -10.20
C THR A 130 7.53 7.09 -8.70
N GLY A 131 6.47 7.69 -8.12
CA GLY A 131 6.26 7.77 -6.68
C GLY A 131 7.23 8.68 -5.93
N VAL A 132 8.06 9.46 -6.65
CA VAL A 132 9.13 10.29 -6.07
C VAL A 132 8.58 11.63 -5.62
N LEU A 133 8.80 11.97 -4.35
CA LEU A 133 8.60 13.27 -3.73
C LEU A 133 9.98 13.88 -3.46
N THR A 134 10.28 15.04 -4.06
CA THR A 134 11.60 15.66 -3.93
C THR A 134 11.52 17.19 -3.98
N GLY A 135 12.48 17.85 -3.34
CA GLY A 135 12.64 19.32 -3.34
C GLY A 135 13.74 19.76 -2.39
N THR A 136 13.97 21.06 -2.33
CA THR A 136 14.96 21.68 -1.42
C THR A 136 14.25 22.72 -0.58
N PRO A 137 14.12 22.55 0.73
CA PRO A 137 13.49 23.55 1.59
C PRO A 137 14.43 24.75 1.80
N THR A 138 13.83 25.90 2.01
CA THR A 138 14.52 27.16 2.34
C THR A 138 14.19 27.59 3.77
N ASN A 139 14.74 28.70 4.25
CA ASN A 139 14.45 29.31 5.56
C ASN A 139 12.95 29.41 5.88
N ASP A 140 12.10 29.71 4.88
CA ASP A 140 10.65 29.81 5.05
C ASP A 140 9.99 28.47 5.42
N ASN A 141 10.67 27.36 5.21
CA ASN A 141 10.16 26.01 5.44
C ASN A 141 10.67 25.39 6.76
N VAL A 142 11.53 26.08 7.51
CA VAL A 142 12.09 25.60 8.77
C VAL A 142 11.01 25.29 9.78
N GLY A 143 11.14 24.17 10.49
CA GLY A 143 10.17 23.66 11.43
C GLY A 143 9.18 22.67 10.81
N THR A 144 7.92 22.68 11.29
CA THR A 144 6.87 21.72 10.86
C THR A 144 5.68 22.41 10.19
N THR A 145 5.60 23.74 10.25
CA THR A 145 4.45 24.50 9.72
C THR A 145 4.44 24.43 8.19
N GLY A 146 3.31 24.03 7.60
CA GLY A 146 3.15 23.93 6.14
C GLY A 146 3.87 22.73 5.49
N ASN A 147 4.46 21.84 6.28
CA ASN A 147 5.24 20.70 5.80
C ASN A 147 4.49 19.35 5.90
N ALA A 148 3.15 19.39 5.99
CA ALA A 148 2.33 18.19 5.95
C ALA A 148 2.27 17.60 4.53
N VAL A 149 2.39 16.29 4.44
CA VAL A 149 2.32 15.51 3.20
C VAL A 149 1.21 14.49 3.31
N VAL A 150 0.40 14.36 2.26
CA VAL A 150 -0.57 13.28 2.08
C VAL A 150 -0.42 12.76 0.65
N LEU A 151 0.02 11.53 0.52
CA LEU A 151 0.12 10.80 -0.73
C LEU A 151 -0.90 9.67 -0.74
N THR A 152 -1.47 9.37 -1.90
CA THR A 152 -2.50 8.34 -2.06
C THR A 152 -2.07 7.35 -3.12
N VAL A 153 -2.29 6.08 -2.83
CA VAL A 153 -2.17 4.97 -3.79
C VAL A 153 -3.57 4.44 -4.04
N THR A 154 -3.92 4.26 -5.29
CA THR A 154 -5.24 3.75 -5.72
C THR A 154 -5.03 2.59 -6.69
N ASP A 155 -5.78 1.51 -6.50
CA ASP A 155 -5.82 0.33 -7.37
C ASP A 155 -6.68 0.56 -8.63
N ALA A 156 -6.82 -0.46 -9.48
CA ALA A 156 -7.63 -0.38 -10.70
C ALA A 156 -9.14 -0.41 -10.43
N ALA A 157 -9.58 -0.97 -9.30
CA ALA A 157 -10.99 -1.02 -8.88
C ALA A 157 -11.45 0.29 -8.21
N GLY A 158 -10.49 1.13 -7.74
CA GLY A 158 -10.74 2.44 -7.15
C GLY A 158 -10.61 2.47 -5.62
N GLU A 159 -10.17 1.37 -4.99
CA GLU A 159 -9.84 1.38 -3.57
C GLU A 159 -8.48 2.05 -3.34
N SER A 160 -8.28 2.62 -2.16
CA SER A 160 -7.09 3.44 -1.94
C SER A 160 -6.58 3.43 -0.50
N VAL A 161 -5.28 3.62 -0.36
CA VAL A 161 -4.58 3.84 0.91
C VAL A 161 -3.82 5.16 0.87
N THR A 162 -3.68 5.80 2.02
CA THR A 162 -2.92 7.05 2.15
C THR A 162 -1.69 6.87 3.03
N ASP A 163 -0.60 7.53 2.62
CA ASP A 163 0.58 7.78 3.44
C ASP A 163 0.57 9.24 3.88
N SER A 164 0.45 9.48 5.19
CA SER A 164 0.30 10.82 5.77
C SER A 164 1.36 11.07 6.84
N PHE A 165 2.17 12.10 6.64
CA PHE A 165 3.24 12.47 7.56
C PHE A 165 3.54 13.97 7.52
N THR A 166 4.33 14.45 8.48
CA THR A 166 4.82 15.82 8.52
C THR A 166 6.34 15.81 8.49
N ILE A 167 6.93 16.68 7.67
CA ILE A 167 8.38 16.84 7.58
C ILE A 167 8.82 17.93 8.56
N THR A 168 9.82 17.64 9.39
CA THR A 168 10.51 18.63 10.19
C THR A 168 11.76 19.09 9.45
N VAL A 169 11.81 20.36 9.10
CA VAL A 169 12.96 20.97 8.44
C VAL A 169 13.88 21.59 9.48
N ALA A 170 15.10 21.09 9.56
CA ALA A 170 16.15 21.66 10.43
C ALA A 170 16.77 22.88 9.75
N ASN A 171 17.04 23.91 10.52
CA ASN A 171 17.74 25.12 10.08
C ASN A 171 19.23 24.86 9.79
N THR A 172 19.73 25.52 8.77
CA THR A 172 21.16 25.67 8.48
C THR A 172 21.53 27.13 8.72
N ASN A 173 22.66 27.38 9.35
CA ASN A 173 23.07 28.77 9.62
C ASN A 173 23.54 29.47 8.35
N ASP A 174 22.86 30.56 7.99
CA ASP A 174 23.22 31.46 6.92
C ASP A 174 24.17 32.58 7.36
N ALA A 175 24.85 33.17 6.40
CA ALA A 175 25.68 34.34 6.67
C ALA A 175 24.83 35.63 6.62
N PRO A 176 25.01 36.56 7.56
CA PRO A 176 24.31 37.84 7.52
C PRO A 176 24.62 38.62 6.26
N SER A 177 23.66 39.40 5.79
CA SER A 177 23.80 40.27 4.62
C SER A 177 23.49 41.73 4.95
N PHE A 178 24.13 42.66 4.23
CA PHE A 178 23.83 44.09 4.36
C PHE A 178 22.66 44.44 3.45
N SER A 179 21.63 45.07 4.02
CA SER A 179 20.47 45.64 3.26
C SER A 179 20.61 47.14 3.00
N SER A 180 21.54 47.80 3.68
CA SER A 180 21.81 49.24 3.45
C SER A 180 22.75 49.49 2.27
N THR A 181 22.47 50.56 1.56
CA THR A 181 23.36 51.07 0.46
C THR A 181 24.28 52.15 1.01
N PRO A 182 25.63 52.02 0.88
CA PRO A 182 26.56 53.03 1.39
C PRO A 182 26.32 54.39 0.71
N VAL A 183 26.37 55.47 1.49
CA VAL A 183 26.45 56.83 0.97
C VAL A 183 27.93 57.11 0.62
N THR A 184 28.24 57.27 -0.66
CA THR A 184 29.63 57.35 -1.15
C THR A 184 30.09 58.76 -1.46
N THR A 185 29.23 59.76 -1.22
CA THR A 185 29.57 61.18 -1.45
C THR A 185 29.35 61.97 -0.16
N ALA A 186 30.28 62.88 0.14
CA ALA A 186 30.19 63.86 1.21
C ALA A 186 30.57 65.23 0.68
N GLN A 187 30.04 66.33 1.29
CA GLN A 187 30.46 67.70 1.03
C GLN A 187 31.30 68.21 2.18
N GLU A 188 32.22 69.12 1.87
CA GLU A 188 33.00 69.85 2.90
C GLU A 188 32.03 70.63 3.77
N ASP A 189 32.29 70.68 5.06
CA ASP A 189 31.50 71.36 6.09
C ASP A 189 30.10 70.73 6.39
N ASP A 190 29.65 69.65 5.70
CA ASP A 190 28.42 68.93 5.99
C ASP A 190 28.66 67.72 6.88
N VAL A 191 27.67 67.42 7.72
CA VAL A 191 27.70 66.21 8.55
C VAL A 191 27.39 64.97 7.69
N TYR A 192 28.38 64.11 7.54
CA TYR A 192 28.20 62.81 6.92
C TYR A 192 27.55 61.81 7.93
N THR A 193 26.49 61.14 7.52
CA THR A 193 25.84 60.06 8.31
C THR A 193 25.55 58.89 7.37
N TYR A 194 25.93 57.72 7.84
CA TYR A 194 25.52 56.45 7.21
C TYR A 194 25.22 55.44 8.31
N THR A 195 24.09 54.78 8.20
CA THR A 195 23.72 53.68 9.11
C THR A 195 23.78 52.38 8.35
N ALA A 196 24.69 51.50 8.72
CA ALA A 196 24.74 50.17 8.18
C ALA A 196 23.60 49.34 8.80
N VAL A 197 22.80 48.70 7.95
CA VAL A 197 21.73 47.79 8.35
C VAL A 197 22.04 46.44 7.74
N GLY A 198 22.14 45.43 8.59
CA GLY A 198 22.29 44.02 8.22
C GLY A 198 21.03 43.23 8.59
N THR A 199 20.82 42.13 7.88
CA THR A 199 19.81 41.11 8.16
C THR A 199 20.44 39.75 8.18
N ASP A 200 19.97 38.88 9.06
CA ASP A 200 20.29 37.46 9.16
C ASP A 200 18.98 36.68 9.02
N MET A 201 19.00 35.57 8.30
CA MET A 201 17.79 34.78 8.04
C MET A 201 17.81 33.46 8.81
#